data_6320cffd650c63f418a33df7d51dd693
#
_entry.id   6320cffd650c63f418a33df7d51dd693
#
_cell.length_a   1.000
_cell.length_b   1.000
_cell.length_c   1.000
_cell.angle_alpha   90.00
_cell.angle_beta   90.00
_cell.angle_gamma   90.00
#
_symmetry.space_group_name_H-M   'P 1'
#
loop_
_entity.id
_entity.type
_entity.pdbx_description
1 polymer ?
#
loop_
_entity_poly.entity_id
_entity_poly.type
_entity_poly.pdbx_seq_one_letter_code
_entity_poly.pdbx_strand_id
1 'polypeptide(L)'
;MKVAFHTLGCKVNSYESQAMLNMFEESGYEEVDFKEVADVYVVNTCTVTNTGDSKSRQMIRKAIRKNPQATVCVVGCYSQVAPQDIEAIEGVSIILGTQFRNEIVDLVEKYQQTHERIVKVSEVKQLRKFEDLNIDRFLHTRAYLKIQDGCNNFCTYCIIPYARGRVRSRKPESVIKQAKDLVAKGYVEIVLTGIHTAGYGEDLADYSFYDLLVDLVKIEGLKRLRISSIETSQITDEIIDLISKSKIIVDHLHVPLQAGCDETLKRMNRKYNCEQYYEKLSKIRKLVPDIVFTTDVIVGFPGESEEEFEKTYEFIKKVGYTQLHVFPYSMRKGTPAARMVQVDEKIKHERVNRLIALSHELNENYAKSQIGKTLRVLFEKEENGYYVGHGDNYLLVKVPSDKQLIGQLKNVIIDSYDEILIGRVV
;
A
#
# COMPACT_ATOMS: atom_id res chain seq x y z
N MET A 1 -9.48 -12.91 26.66
CA MET A 1 -9.10 -11.48 26.70
C MET A 1 -9.43 -10.85 25.36
N LYS A 2 -9.70 -9.54 25.31
CA LYS A 2 -10.08 -8.81 24.11
C LYS A 2 -8.90 -8.02 23.55
N VAL A 3 -8.71 -8.05 22.24
CA VAL A 3 -7.71 -7.28 21.54
C VAL A 3 -8.35 -6.37 20.47
N ALA A 4 -7.87 -5.13 20.37
CA ALA A 4 -8.34 -4.17 19.37
C ALA A 4 -7.17 -3.60 18.59
N PHE A 5 -7.31 -3.57 17.25
CA PHE A 5 -6.29 -3.07 16.33
C PHE A 5 -6.69 -1.73 15.72
N HIS A 6 -5.72 -0.84 15.58
CA HIS A 6 -5.84 0.34 14.70
C HIS A 6 -4.62 0.45 13.80
N THR A 7 -4.86 0.38 12.50
CA THR A 7 -3.79 0.39 11.50
C THR A 7 -3.79 1.72 10.73
N LEU A 8 -2.66 2.38 10.74
CA LEU A 8 -2.38 3.57 9.94
C LEU A 8 -1.35 3.24 8.85
N GLY A 9 -1.47 3.87 7.69
CA GLY A 9 -0.45 3.81 6.65
C GLY A 9 -0.83 2.97 5.43
N CYS A 10 0.05 2.06 5.03
CA CYS A 10 0.01 1.38 3.73
C CYS A 10 -0.47 -0.09 3.84
N LYS A 11 -0.61 -0.74 2.68
CA LYS A 11 -0.96 -2.17 2.58
C LYS A 11 0.01 -3.08 3.35
N VAL A 12 1.29 -2.69 3.47
CA VAL A 12 2.27 -3.44 4.29
C VAL A 12 1.87 -3.40 5.77
N ASN A 13 1.49 -2.22 6.30
CA ASN A 13 1.01 -2.13 7.68
C ASN A 13 -0.28 -2.93 7.88
N SER A 14 -1.20 -2.92 6.90
CA SER A 14 -2.43 -3.72 6.96
C SER A 14 -2.12 -5.22 7.01
N TYR A 15 -1.17 -5.69 6.18
CA TYR A 15 -0.69 -7.07 6.23
C TYR A 15 -0.10 -7.41 7.61
N GLU A 16 0.77 -6.55 8.13
CA GLU A 16 1.45 -6.78 9.41
C GLU A 16 0.46 -6.79 10.59
N SER A 17 -0.55 -5.91 10.56
CA SER A 17 -1.61 -5.92 11.58
C SER A 17 -2.45 -7.20 11.53
N GLN A 18 -2.81 -7.66 10.34
CA GLN A 18 -3.57 -8.91 10.20
C GLN A 18 -2.77 -10.12 10.69
N ALA A 19 -1.46 -10.16 10.40
CA ALA A 19 -0.60 -11.24 10.89
C ALA A 19 -0.52 -11.25 12.43
N MET A 20 -0.35 -10.07 13.05
CA MET A 20 -0.37 -9.96 14.50
C MET A 20 -1.73 -10.34 15.10
N LEU A 21 -2.83 -9.93 14.46
CA LEU A 21 -4.18 -10.30 14.90
C LEU A 21 -4.37 -11.82 14.89
N ASN A 22 -3.94 -12.51 13.83
CA ASN A 22 -4.03 -13.97 13.79
C ASN A 22 -3.26 -14.64 14.93
N MET A 23 -2.07 -14.12 15.32
CA MET A 23 -1.33 -14.62 16.48
C MET A 23 -2.10 -14.45 17.79
N PHE A 24 -2.79 -13.31 17.97
CA PHE A 24 -3.65 -13.09 19.14
C PHE A 24 -4.85 -14.05 19.15
N GLU A 25 -5.52 -14.26 18.01
CA GLU A 25 -6.64 -15.19 17.87
C GLU A 25 -6.20 -16.63 18.20
N GLU A 26 -5.06 -17.09 17.68
CA GLU A 26 -4.45 -18.39 17.98
C GLU A 26 -4.13 -18.55 19.47
N SER A 27 -3.84 -17.44 20.16
CA SER A 27 -3.57 -17.41 21.61
C SER A 27 -4.85 -17.20 22.44
N GLY A 28 -6.03 -17.27 21.81
CA GLY A 28 -7.33 -17.22 22.48
C GLY A 28 -7.84 -15.81 22.81
N TYR A 29 -7.30 -14.78 22.17
CA TYR A 29 -7.86 -13.41 22.25
C TYR A 29 -9.02 -13.26 21.27
N GLU A 30 -10.05 -12.50 21.68
CA GLU A 30 -11.17 -12.09 20.83
C GLU A 30 -10.90 -10.72 20.22
N GLU A 31 -10.99 -10.59 18.89
CA GLU A 31 -10.95 -9.28 18.23
C GLU A 31 -12.21 -8.49 18.52
N VAL A 32 -12.06 -7.21 18.88
CA VAL A 32 -13.15 -6.25 19.05
C VAL A 32 -12.86 -4.96 18.28
N ASP A 33 -13.92 -4.18 17.98
CA ASP A 33 -13.74 -2.87 17.35
C ASP A 33 -12.90 -1.94 18.23
N PHE A 34 -12.01 -1.17 17.63
CA PHE A 34 -11.12 -0.22 18.34
C PHE A 34 -11.89 0.83 19.18
N LYS A 35 -13.18 0.99 18.94
CA LYS A 35 -14.06 1.84 19.73
C LYS A 35 -14.59 1.15 20.98
N GLU A 36 -14.45 -0.16 21.10
CA GLU A 36 -14.84 -0.93 22.27
C GLU A 36 -13.76 -0.92 23.35
N VAL A 37 -14.12 -1.41 24.53
CA VAL A 37 -13.16 -1.61 25.62
C VAL A 37 -12.45 -2.94 25.39
N ALA A 38 -11.12 -2.88 25.27
CA ALA A 38 -10.26 -4.05 25.09
C ALA A 38 -9.21 -4.14 26.20
N ASP A 39 -8.69 -5.36 26.42
CA ASP A 39 -7.58 -5.62 27.35
C ASP A 39 -6.23 -5.26 26.73
N VAL A 40 -6.14 -5.38 25.39
CA VAL A 40 -4.96 -5.04 24.62
C VAL A 40 -5.35 -4.15 23.45
N TYR A 41 -4.64 -3.04 23.25
CA TYR A 41 -4.73 -2.22 22.06
C TYR A 41 -3.44 -2.25 21.29
N VAL A 42 -3.48 -2.56 20.00
CA VAL A 42 -2.33 -2.51 19.09
C VAL A 42 -2.53 -1.38 18.08
N VAL A 43 -1.65 -0.37 18.13
CA VAL A 43 -1.63 0.74 17.17
C VAL A 43 -0.45 0.57 16.23
N ASN A 44 -0.72 0.16 14.99
CA ASN A 44 0.29 0.05 13.94
C ASN A 44 0.43 1.40 13.23
N THR A 45 1.59 2.02 13.40
CA THR A 45 1.84 3.43 13.12
C THR A 45 2.49 3.67 11.76
N CYS A 46 2.17 4.83 11.18
CA CYS A 46 2.76 5.34 9.94
C CYS A 46 3.57 6.61 10.19
N THR A 47 4.67 6.80 9.43
CA THR A 47 5.52 7.99 9.52
C THR A 47 5.85 8.59 8.14
N VAL A 48 5.08 8.26 7.10
CA VAL A 48 5.32 8.80 5.75
C VAL A 48 5.05 10.30 5.69
N THR A 49 4.08 10.80 6.47
CA THR A 49 3.73 12.23 6.56
C THR A 49 3.62 12.69 8.02
N ASN A 50 3.77 14.00 8.25
CA ASN A 50 3.54 14.61 9.57
C ASN A 50 2.11 14.37 10.09
N THR A 51 1.13 14.37 9.18
CA THR A 51 -0.25 14.02 9.50
C THR A 51 -0.36 12.57 10.00
N GLY A 52 0.42 11.65 9.41
CA GLY A 52 0.51 10.25 9.86
C GLY A 52 1.01 10.13 11.30
N ASP A 53 2.07 10.86 11.66
CA ASP A 53 2.60 10.89 13.04
C ASP A 53 1.57 11.47 14.01
N SER A 54 0.92 12.58 13.64
CA SER A 54 -0.11 13.21 14.47
C SER A 54 -1.31 12.28 14.72
N LYS A 55 -1.81 11.64 13.66
CA LYS A 55 -2.90 10.65 13.77
C LYS A 55 -2.46 9.45 14.62
N SER A 56 -1.22 8.98 14.48
CA SER A 56 -0.68 7.89 15.30
C SER A 56 -0.75 8.25 16.79
N ARG A 57 -0.23 9.42 17.19
CA ARG A 57 -0.30 9.88 18.58
C ARG A 57 -1.74 10.06 19.08
N GLN A 58 -2.63 10.52 18.22
CA GLN A 58 -4.05 10.67 18.57
C GLN A 58 -4.69 9.32 18.87
N MET A 59 -4.42 8.29 18.06
CA MET A 59 -4.98 6.95 18.27
C MET A 59 -4.40 6.27 19.51
N ILE A 60 -3.10 6.41 19.78
CA ILE A 60 -2.46 5.93 21.01
C ILE A 60 -3.15 6.52 22.25
N ARG A 61 -3.30 7.86 22.29
CA ARG A 61 -3.97 8.52 23.40
C ARG A 61 -5.45 8.15 23.53
N LYS A 62 -6.11 7.83 22.39
CA LYS A 62 -7.50 7.35 22.39
C LYS A 62 -7.61 5.97 23.03
N ALA A 63 -6.69 5.05 22.73
CA ALA A 63 -6.63 3.72 23.34
C ALA A 63 -6.44 3.83 24.87
N ILE A 64 -5.45 4.61 25.31
CA ILE A 64 -5.16 4.83 26.74
C ILE A 64 -6.37 5.41 27.48
N ARG A 65 -7.04 6.41 26.91
CA ARG A 65 -8.25 7.00 27.54
C ARG A 65 -9.44 6.03 27.58
N LYS A 66 -9.52 5.13 26.60
CA LYS A 66 -10.62 4.16 26.49
C LYS A 66 -10.56 3.10 27.61
N ASN A 67 -9.37 2.59 27.89
CA ASN A 67 -9.10 1.71 29.01
C ASN A 67 -7.69 1.99 29.57
N PRO A 68 -7.60 2.77 30.68
CA PRO A 68 -6.30 3.09 31.29
C PRO A 68 -5.55 1.86 31.86
N GLN A 69 -6.21 0.72 32.03
CA GLN A 69 -5.61 -0.52 32.50
C GLN A 69 -5.18 -1.45 31.36
N ALA A 70 -5.50 -1.10 30.11
CA ALA A 70 -5.15 -1.94 28.96
C ALA A 70 -3.64 -1.94 28.69
N THR A 71 -3.15 -3.03 28.13
CA THR A 71 -1.83 -3.10 27.51
C THR A 71 -1.85 -2.38 26.17
N VAL A 72 -1.17 -1.24 26.06
CA VAL A 72 -1.10 -0.46 24.81
C VAL A 72 0.21 -0.72 24.09
N CYS A 73 0.13 -1.42 22.96
CA CYS A 73 1.24 -1.75 22.08
C CYS A 73 1.30 -0.78 20.92
N VAL A 74 2.46 -0.15 20.69
CA VAL A 74 2.71 0.75 19.57
C VAL A 74 3.77 0.14 18.69
N VAL A 75 3.43 -0.13 17.44
CA VAL A 75 4.31 -0.81 16.47
C VAL A 75 4.41 -0.01 15.17
N GLY A 76 5.38 -0.34 14.30
CA GLY A 76 5.44 0.16 12.92
C GLY A 76 6.48 1.26 12.69
N CYS A 77 6.25 2.05 11.62
CA CYS A 77 7.28 2.96 11.11
C CYS A 77 7.54 4.17 12.03
N TYR A 78 6.52 4.71 12.68
CA TYR A 78 6.71 5.86 13.57
C TYR A 78 7.47 5.46 14.83
N SER A 79 7.12 4.34 15.46
CA SER A 79 7.86 3.81 16.60
C SER A 79 9.30 3.41 16.25
N GLN A 80 9.57 3.06 15.01
CA GLN A 80 10.94 2.80 14.54
C GLN A 80 11.78 4.07 14.42
N VAL A 81 11.19 5.15 13.89
CA VAL A 81 11.94 6.40 13.57
C VAL A 81 12.06 7.32 14.78
N ALA A 82 11.03 7.36 15.61
CA ALA A 82 10.94 8.27 16.75
C ALA A 82 10.39 7.55 18.01
N PRO A 83 11.09 6.50 18.51
CA PRO A 83 10.63 5.77 19.68
C PRO A 83 10.51 6.68 20.91
N GLN A 84 11.38 7.68 21.07
CA GLN A 84 11.36 8.63 22.18
C GLN A 84 10.06 9.45 22.23
N ASP A 85 9.50 9.81 21.06
CA ASP A 85 8.21 10.52 20.99
C ASP A 85 7.06 9.66 21.52
N ILE A 86 7.16 8.33 21.33
CA ILE A 86 6.17 7.37 21.82
C ILE A 86 6.40 7.07 23.31
N GLU A 87 7.64 6.93 23.73
CA GLU A 87 8.02 6.75 25.16
C GLU A 87 7.54 7.89 26.03
N ALA A 88 7.51 9.12 25.51
CA ALA A 88 7.01 10.31 26.19
C ALA A 88 5.47 10.28 26.39
N ILE A 89 4.75 9.35 25.76
CA ILE A 89 3.30 9.17 25.98
C ILE A 89 3.10 8.25 27.19
N GLU A 90 2.61 8.81 28.27
CA GLU A 90 2.23 8.03 29.46
C GLU A 90 1.13 7.02 29.14
N GLY A 91 1.22 5.80 29.68
CA GLY A 91 0.27 4.73 29.42
C GLY A 91 0.60 3.81 28.24
N VAL A 92 1.66 4.09 27.47
CA VAL A 92 2.18 3.14 26.49
C VAL A 92 2.97 2.03 27.20
N SER A 93 2.62 0.78 26.91
CA SER A 93 3.18 -0.41 27.57
C SER A 93 4.32 -1.04 26.77
N ILE A 94 4.13 -1.19 25.46
CA ILE A 94 5.06 -1.89 24.56
C ILE A 94 5.32 -1.04 23.33
N ILE A 95 6.59 -0.89 22.97
CA ILE A 95 7.03 -0.18 21.77
C ILE A 95 7.87 -1.13 20.93
N LEU A 96 7.38 -1.46 19.73
CA LEU A 96 8.11 -2.25 18.75
C LEU A 96 8.39 -1.41 17.50
N GLY A 97 9.58 -1.58 16.94
CA GLY A 97 9.92 -1.00 15.65
C GLY A 97 9.23 -1.71 14.48
N THR A 98 9.98 -1.87 13.39
CA THR A 98 9.54 -2.59 12.19
C THR A 98 9.96 -4.08 12.20
N GLN A 99 10.34 -4.60 13.35
CA GLN A 99 10.65 -6.01 13.63
C GLN A 99 10.03 -6.48 14.95
N PHE A 100 10.18 -7.75 15.26
CA PHE A 100 9.71 -8.42 16.49
C PHE A 100 8.19 -8.50 16.63
N ARG A 101 7.46 -8.34 15.52
CA ARG A 101 6.00 -8.47 15.54
C ARG A 101 5.54 -9.91 15.75
N ASN A 102 6.38 -10.88 15.37
CA ASN A 102 6.18 -12.30 15.66
C ASN A 102 6.25 -12.66 17.14
N GLU A 103 6.77 -11.75 17.99
CA GLU A 103 6.87 -11.94 19.46
C GLU A 103 5.80 -11.12 20.21
N ILE A 104 4.85 -10.49 19.52
CA ILE A 104 3.97 -9.49 20.15
C ILE A 104 3.11 -10.08 21.27
N VAL A 105 2.63 -11.30 21.12
CA VAL A 105 1.80 -11.97 22.15
C VAL A 105 2.64 -12.27 23.38
N ASP A 106 3.81 -12.87 23.23
CA ASP A 106 4.74 -13.18 24.35
C ASP A 106 5.13 -11.91 25.11
N LEU A 107 5.34 -10.78 24.37
CA LEU A 107 5.67 -9.51 24.98
C LEU A 107 4.50 -8.90 25.74
N VAL A 108 3.27 -9.08 25.26
CA VAL A 108 2.05 -8.67 25.98
C VAL A 108 1.90 -9.47 27.26
N GLU A 109 2.03 -10.79 27.22
CA GLU A 109 1.95 -11.65 28.38
C GLU A 109 3.05 -11.32 29.42
N LYS A 110 4.27 -11.08 28.96
CA LYS A 110 5.37 -10.63 29.81
C LYS A 110 5.04 -9.30 30.49
N TYR A 111 4.56 -8.31 29.75
CA TYR A 111 4.19 -7.01 30.32
C TYR A 111 3.07 -7.16 31.37
N GLN A 112 2.07 -7.99 31.10
CA GLN A 112 0.96 -8.24 32.05
C GLN A 112 1.42 -8.87 33.36
N GLN A 113 2.53 -9.61 33.36
CA GLN A 113 3.13 -10.19 34.55
C GLN A 113 4.03 -9.21 35.33
N THR A 114 4.81 -8.40 34.60
CA THR A 114 5.86 -7.57 35.19
C THR A 114 5.45 -6.12 35.38
N HIS A 115 4.52 -5.63 34.60
CA HIS A 115 4.14 -4.21 34.43
C HIS A 115 5.32 -3.30 34.07
N GLU A 116 6.44 -3.89 33.62
CA GLU A 116 7.60 -3.13 33.14
C GLU A 116 7.46 -2.78 31.65
N ARG A 117 7.56 -1.50 31.32
CA ARG A 117 7.52 -1.04 29.93
C ARG A 117 8.58 -1.74 29.08
N ILE A 118 8.17 -2.24 27.90
CA ILE A 118 9.05 -2.93 26.96
C ILE A 118 9.29 -2.03 25.75
N VAL A 119 10.56 -1.74 25.44
CA VAL A 119 10.98 -1.03 24.22
C VAL A 119 11.92 -1.93 23.43
N LYS A 120 11.47 -2.37 22.26
CA LYS A 120 12.22 -3.29 21.40
C LYS A 120 12.31 -2.72 19.97
N VAL A 121 13.25 -1.82 19.75
CA VAL A 121 13.51 -1.12 18.50
C VAL A 121 14.94 -1.36 18.08
N SER A 122 15.16 -2.10 17.01
CA SER A 122 16.49 -2.37 16.45
C SER A 122 17.03 -1.17 15.67
N GLU A 123 18.34 -0.99 15.66
CA GLU A 123 18.97 -0.08 14.70
C GLU A 123 18.67 -0.54 13.26
N VAL A 124 18.32 0.40 12.40
CA VAL A 124 17.95 0.10 10.99
C VAL A 124 19.08 -0.63 10.24
N LYS A 125 20.34 -0.36 10.59
CA LYS A 125 21.51 -1.06 10.03
C LYS A 125 21.54 -2.56 10.34
N GLN A 126 20.87 -3.01 11.39
CA GLN A 126 20.82 -4.40 11.83
C GLN A 126 19.68 -5.19 11.15
N LEU A 127 18.78 -4.50 10.44
CA LEU A 127 17.68 -5.10 9.72
C LEU A 127 18.19 -5.85 8.47
N ARG A 128 18.59 -7.12 8.64
CA ARG A 128 19.19 -7.94 7.57
C ARG A 128 18.27 -9.00 7.01
N LYS A 129 17.30 -9.47 7.78
CA LYS A 129 16.40 -10.57 7.40
C LYS A 129 14.98 -10.07 7.22
N PHE A 130 14.27 -10.65 6.28
CA PHE A 130 12.82 -10.48 6.17
C PHE A 130 12.16 -11.13 7.40
N GLU A 131 11.22 -10.42 8.03
CA GLU A 131 10.40 -10.98 9.09
C GLU A 131 9.22 -11.70 8.43
N ASP A 132 9.28 -13.03 8.44
CA ASP A 132 8.27 -13.86 7.81
C ASP A 132 7.07 -13.99 8.74
N LEU A 133 6.02 -13.24 8.44
CA LEU A 133 4.74 -13.27 9.14
C LEU A 133 3.74 -14.00 8.27
N ASN A 134 3.16 -15.07 8.75
CA ASN A 134 2.12 -15.80 8.04
C ASN A 134 0.75 -15.20 8.38
N ILE A 135 -0.14 -15.24 7.40
CA ILE A 135 -1.54 -14.84 7.58
C ILE A 135 -2.41 -16.01 7.18
N ASP A 136 -3.25 -16.42 8.09
CA ASP A 136 -4.19 -17.50 7.84
C ASP A 136 -5.52 -17.02 7.28
N ARG A 137 -5.94 -15.82 7.64
CA ARG A 137 -7.20 -15.24 7.21
C ARG A 137 -7.07 -13.74 7.05
N PHE A 138 -7.64 -13.18 5.99
CA PHE A 138 -7.83 -11.76 5.80
C PHE A 138 -9.28 -11.37 6.06
N LEU A 139 -9.48 -10.17 6.61
CA LEU A 139 -10.81 -9.55 6.73
C LEU A 139 -11.32 -9.02 5.38
N HIS A 140 -10.46 -8.97 4.37
CA HIS A 140 -10.76 -8.43 3.04
C HIS A 140 -10.96 -9.54 2.02
N THR A 141 -11.78 -9.26 1.01
CA THR A 141 -12.05 -10.17 -0.12
C THR A 141 -10.82 -10.41 -0.99
N ARG A 142 -9.89 -9.43 -1.04
CA ARG A 142 -8.59 -9.56 -1.71
C ARG A 142 -7.51 -9.88 -0.67
N ALA A 143 -6.70 -10.90 -0.92
CA ALA A 143 -5.59 -11.26 -0.05
C ALA A 143 -4.35 -10.40 -0.36
N TYR A 144 -3.81 -9.71 0.64
CA TYR A 144 -2.49 -9.08 0.51
C TYR A 144 -1.41 -10.11 0.78
N LEU A 145 -0.37 -10.12 -0.05
CA LEU A 145 0.79 -11.00 0.12
C LEU A 145 2.05 -10.15 0.20
N LYS A 146 2.59 -9.98 1.40
CA LYS A 146 3.83 -9.24 1.60
C LYS A 146 5.01 -10.10 1.16
N ILE A 147 5.69 -9.64 0.11
CA ILE A 147 6.83 -10.35 -0.49
C ILE A 147 8.17 -9.69 -0.19
N GLN A 148 8.17 -8.40 0.22
CA GLN A 148 9.38 -7.60 0.31
C GLN A 148 9.23 -6.51 1.38
N ASP A 149 10.34 -6.09 2.00
CA ASP A 149 10.42 -4.97 2.94
C ASP A 149 11.68 -4.15 2.68
N GLY A 150 11.67 -2.86 3.10
CA GLY A 150 12.78 -1.93 2.90
C GLY A 150 12.91 -1.41 1.47
N CYS A 151 13.83 -0.45 1.25
CA CYS A 151 14.03 0.19 -0.07
C CYS A 151 15.47 0.72 -0.19
N ASN A 152 16.07 0.57 -1.39
CA ASN A 152 17.43 1.04 -1.70
C ASN A 152 17.46 2.37 -2.47
N ASN A 153 16.32 2.99 -2.79
CA ASN A 153 16.27 4.18 -3.67
C ASN A 153 16.76 5.47 -3.01
N PHE A 154 16.60 5.61 -1.69
CA PHE A 154 17.02 6.81 -0.96
C PHE A 154 16.58 8.13 -1.62
N CYS A 155 15.31 8.19 -2.09
CA CYS A 155 14.72 9.42 -2.58
C CYS A 155 14.84 10.51 -1.52
N THR A 156 15.15 11.75 -1.92
CA THR A 156 15.54 12.83 -0.97
C THR A 156 14.44 13.22 0.01
N TYR A 157 13.18 12.92 -0.28
CA TYR A 157 12.03 13.18 0.58
C TYR A 157 11.65 12.00 1.49
N CYS A 158 12.20 10.81 1.22
CA CYS A 158 11.64 9.57 1.74
C CYS A 158 12.29 9.14 3.06
N ILE A 159 11.47 8.95 4.09
CA ILE A 159 11.89 8.46 5.41
C ILE A 159 11.98 6.92 5.46
N ILE A 160 11.43 6.22 4.49
CA ILE A 160 11.28 4.76 4.53
C ILE A 160 12.60 4.00 4.64
N PRO A 161 13.68 4.33 3.92
CA PRO A 161 14.97 3.66 4.14
C PRO A 161 15.49 3.78 5.57
N TYR A 162 15.11 4.85 6.28
CA TYR A 162 15.47 5.09 7.68
C TYR A 162 14.51 4.42 8.69
N ALA A 163 13.32 4.03 8.24
CA ALA A 163 12.36 3.30 9.06
C ALA A 163 12.44 1.79 8.85
N ARG A 164 12.60 1.35 7.60
CA ARG A 164 12.51 -0.06 7.22
C ARG A 164 13.81 -0.67 6.70
N GLY A 165 14.85 0.15 6.54
CA GLY A 165 16.15 -0.31 6.06
C GLY A 165 16.20 -0.64 4.58
N ARG A 166 17.21 -1.41 4.19
CA ARG A 166 17.43 -1.84 2.81
C ARG A 166 16.46 -2.94 2.39
N VAL A 167 16.42 -3.21 1.10
CA VAL A 167 15.63 -4.30 0.52
C VAL A 167 15.91 -5.63 1.24
N ARG A 168 14.83 -6.30 1.57
CA ARG A 168 14.83 -7.67 2.10
C ARG A 168 13.66 -8.40 1.47
N SER A 169 13.98 -9.45 0.74
CA SER A 169 13.00 -10.31 0.05
C SER A 169 12.58 -11.47 0.94
N ARG A 170 11.31 -11.80 0.89
CA ARG A 170 10.78 -13.03 1.47
C ARG A 170 11.27 -14.22 0.62
N LYS A 171 11.58 -15.35 1.23
CA LYS A 171 12.01 -16.55 0.50
C LYS A 171 10.95 -16.98 -0.52
N PRO A 172 11.34 -17.31 -1.77
CA PRO A 172 10.39 -17.69 -2.82
C PRO A 172 9.44 -18.81 -2.40
N GLU A 173 9.96 -19.86 -1.77
CA GLU A 173 9.18 -21.00 -1.33
C GLU A 173 8.09 -20.60 -0.31
N SER A 174 8.43 -19.66 0.58
CA SER A 174 7.48 -19.13 1.58
C SER A 174 6.37 -18.30 0.92
N VAL A 175 6.73 -17.48 -0.09
CA VAL A 175 5.75 -16.70 -0.86
C VAL A 175 4.80 -17.61 -1.61
N ILE A 176 5.34 -18.58 -2.35
CA ILE A 176 4.55 -19.52 -3.18
C ILE A 176 3.65 -20.39 -2.29
N LYS A 177 4.19 -20.90 -1.17
CA LYS A 177 3.39 -21.66 -0.21
C LYS A 177 2.20 -20.87 0.29
N GLN A 178 2.43 -19.64 0.79
CA GLN A 178 1.34 -18.81 1.29
C GLN A 178 0.33 -18.44 0.20
N ALA A 179 0.79 -18.17 -1.03
CA ALA A 179 -0.11 -17.93 -2.14
C ALA A 179 -1.04 -19.13 -2.42
N LYS A 180 -0.51 -20.35 -2.40
CA LYS A 180 -1.29 -21.59 -2.54
C LYS A 180 -2.28 -21.76 -1.38
N ASP A 181 -1.84 -21.53 -0.15
CA ASP A 181 -2.68 -21.62 1.05
C ASP A 181 -3.86 -20.65 0.98
N LEU A 182 -3.61 -19.41 0.53
CA LEU A 182 -4.67 -18.39 0.33
C LEU A 182 -5.67 -18.81 -0.75
N VAL A 183 -5.19 -19.34 -1.89
CA VAL A 183 -6.08 -19.84 -2.96
C VAL A 183 -6.91 -21.04 -2.47
N ALA A 184 -6.31 -21.97 -1.71
CA ALA A 184 -7.03 -23.09 -1.11
C ALA A 184 -8.12 -22.65 -0.13
N LYS A 185 -7.96 -21.49 0.53
CA LYS A 185 -8.96 -20.85 1.40
C LYS A 185 -10.03 -20.06 0.64
N GLY A 186 -10.00 -20.07 -0.71
CA GLY A 186 -11.02 -19.47 -1.57
C GLY A 186 -10.72 -18.04 -2.04
N TYR A 187 -9.55 -17.48 -1.73
CA TYR A 187 -9.17 -16.17 -2.28
C TYR A 187 -8.87 -16.28 -3.77
N VAL A 188 -9.61 -15.54 -4.57
CA VAL A 188 -9.48 -15.52 -6.03
C VAL A 188 -8.53 -14.42 -6.53
N GLU A 189 -8.26 -13.40 -5.71
CA GLU A 189 -7.30 -12.33 -6.01
C GLU A 189 -6.22 -12.22 -4.92
N ILE A 190 -4.96 -12.19 -5.37
CA ILE A 190 -3.80 -11.87 -4.54
C ILE A 190 -3.22 -10.52 -4.99
N VAL A 191 -2.96 -9.65 -4.03
CA VAL A 191 -2.29 -8.36 -4.25
C VAL A 191 -0.87 -8.46 -3.69
N LEU A 192 0.13 -8.49 -4.56
CA LEU A 192 1.54 -8.46 -4.16
C LEU A 192 1.85 -7.13 -3.48
N THR A 193 2.40 -7.21 -2.29
CA THR A 193 2.61 -6.04 -1.44
C THR A 193 4.06 -6.00 -0.95
N GLY A 194 4.65 -4.82 -1.01
CA GLY A 194 6.00 -4.54 -0.55
C GLY A 194 6.20 -3.03 -0.37
N ILE A 195 7.28 -2.65 0.26
CA ILE A 195 7.71 -1.24 0.33
C ILE A 195 8.24 -0.77 -1.03
N HIS A 196 8.93 -1.65 -1.71
CA HIS A 196 9.45 -1.47 -3.06
C HIS A 196 9.26 -2.80 -3.79
N THR A 197 8.02 -3.08 -4.18
CA THR A 197 7.55 -4.42 -4.56
C THR A 197 8.43 -5.09 -5.61
N ALA A 198 8.79 -4.37 -6.67
CA ALA A 198 9.64 -4.92 -7.73
C ALA A 198 11.16 -4.91 -7.41
N GLY A 199 11.55 -4.37 -6.25
CA GLY A 199 12.88 -4.62 -5.66
C GLY A 199 13.01 -6.00 -5.03
N TYR A 200 11.95 -6.83 -5.11
CA TYR A 200 12.02 -8.23 -4.72
C TYR A 200 13.08 -8.97 -5.58
N GLY A 201 13.94 -9.71 -4.92
CA GLY A 201 15.03 -10.44 -5.56
C GLY A 201 16.37 -9.69 -5.62
N GLU A 202 16.41 -8.34 -5.37
CA GLU A 202 17.68 -7.59 -5.37
C GLU A 202 18.72 -8.14 -4.36
N ASP A 203 18.28 -8.82 -3.31
CA ASP A 203 19.09 -9.44 -2.25
C ASP A 203 19.13 -10.97 -2.35
N LEU A 204 18.55 -11.56 -3.41
CA LEU A 204 18.60 -12.99 -3.72
C LEU A 204 19.60 -13.25 -4.86
N ALA A 205 20.31 -14.40 -4.82
CA ALA A 205 21.35 -14.69 -5.79
C ALA A 205 20.79 -15.02 -7.18
N ASP A 206 19.75 -15.88 -7.27
CA ASP A 206 19.33 -16.51 -8.52
C ASP A 206 17.79 -16.46 -8.71
N TYR A 207 17.11 -15.49 -8.11
CA TYR A 207 15.66 -15.41 -8.20
C TYR A 207 15.19 -13.95 -8.18
N SER A 208 14.53 -13.55 -9.23
CA SER A 208 14.08 -12.17 -9.46
C SER A 208 12.58 -11.98 -9.21
N PHE A 209 12.13 -10.72 -9.27
CA PHE A 209 10.70 -10.41 -9.25
C PHE A 209 9.96 -11.03 -10.46
N TYR A 210 10.61 -11.08 -11.63
CA TYR A 210 10.06 -11.76 -12.81
C TYR A 210 9.82 -13.24 -12.55
N ASP A 211 10.81 -13.97 -11.99
CA ASP A 211 10.69 -15.38 -11.69
C ASP A 211 9.52 -15.65 -10.72
N LEU A 212 9.39 -14.78 -9.71
CA LEU A 212 8.27 -14.86 -8.78
C LEU A 212 6.91 -14.68 -9.49
N LEU A 213 6.79 -13.72 -10.40
CA LEU A 213 5.55 -13.53 -11.18
C LEU A 213 5.25 -14.76 -12.03
N VAL A 214 6.27 -15.34 -12.70
CA VAL A 214 6.12 -16.56 -13.53
C VAL A 214 5.62 -17.73 -12.69
N ASP A 215 6.09 -17.89 -11.46
CA ASP A 215 5.65 -18.98 -10.60
C ASP A 215 4.26 -18.75 -10.01
N LEU A 216 3.94 -17.50 -9.63
CA LEU A 216 2.63 -17.17 -9.10
C LEU A 216 1.49 -17.33 -10.11
N VAL A 217 1.70 -16.97 -11.38
CA VAL A 217 0.66 -17.11 -12.41
C VAL A 217 0.36 -18.57 -12.77
N LYS A 218 1.21 -19.53 -12.37
CA LYS A 218 0.99 -20.99 -12.54
C LYS A 218 0.14 -21.59 -11.42
N ILE A 219 -0.15 -20.85 -10.33
CA ILE A 219 -0.91 -21.40 -9.21
C ILE A 219 -2.35 -21.68 -9.65
N GLU A 220 -2.72 -22.94 -9.61
CA GLU A 220 -4.07 -23.37 -9.94
C GLU A 220 -5.10 -22.77 -8.98
N GLY A 221 -6.21 -22.26 -9.52
CA GLY A 221 -7.26 -21.60 -8.74
C GLY A 221 -7.07 -20.09 -8.56
N LEU A 222 -5.85 -19.55 -8.70
CA LEU A 222 -5.64 -18.09 -8.72
C LEU A 222 -6.28 -17.49 -9.97
N LYS A 223 -7.18 -16.52 -9.80
CA LYS A 223 -7.89 -15.89 -10.91
C LYS A 223 -7.37 -14.49 -11.24
N ARG A 224 -6.82 -13.78 -10.25
CA ARG A 224 -6.30 -12.42 -10.40
C ARG A 224 -5.05 -12.22 -9.55
N LEU A 225 -4.01 -11.68 -10.16
CA LEU A 225 -2.78 -11.25 -9.51
C LEU A 225 -2.61 -9.75 -9.77
N ARG A 226 -2.57 -8.97 -8.70
CA ARG A 226 -2.35 -7.53 -8.77
C ARG A 226 -0.99 -7.18 -8.22
N ILE A 227 -0.23 -6.43 -9.01
CA ILE A 227 1.03 -5.83 -8.55
C ILE A 227 0.67 -4.51 -7.88
N SER A 228 1.17 -4.25 -6.66
CA SER A 228 1.01 -2.93 -6.05
C SER A 228 1.88 -1.88 -6.76
N SER A 229 2.59 -1.02 -6.07
CA SER A 229 3.44 -0.03 -6.75
C SER A 229 4.66 -0.67 -7.41
N ILE A 230 4.91 -0.31 -8.68
CA ILE A 230 6.09 -0.74 -9.43
C ILE A 230 6.76 0.47 -10.11
N GLU A 231 8.07 0.62 -9.94
CA GLU A 231 8.81 1.72 -10.58
C GLU A 231 9.15 1.38 -12.04
N THR A 232 9.13 2.40 -12.90
CA THR A 232 9.41 2.23 -14.34
C THR A 232 10.74 1.55 -14.64
N SER A 233 11.77 1.83 -13.84
CA SER A 233 13.11 1.23 -13.99
C SER A 233 13.12 -0.30 -13.77
N GLN A 234 12.11 -0.81 -13.05
CA GLN A 234 12.01 -2.24 -12.71
C GLN A 234 11.02 -3.00 -13.60
N ILE A 235 10.31 -2.30 -14.49
CA ILE A 235 9.44 -2.94 -15.48
C ILE A 235 10.33 -3.35 -16.66
N THR A 236 10.82 -4.58 -16.63
CA THR A 236 11.63 -5.15 -17.71
C THR A 236 10.77 -5.58 -18.90
N ASP A 237 11.39 -5.87 -20.03
CA ASP A 237 10.68 -6.32 -21.22
C ASP A 237 10.02 -7.70 -21.00
N GLU A 238 10.64 -8.55 -20.21
CA GLU A 238 10.10 -9.86 -19.84
C GLU A 238 8.85 -9.72 -18.97
N ILE A 239 8.82 -8.75 -18.06
CA ILE A 239 7.62 -8.44 -17.24
C ILE A 239 6.50 -7.92 -18.14
N ILE A 240 6.80 -7.04 -19.10
CA ILE A 240 5.80 -6.53 -20.05
C ILE A 240 5.23 -7.66 -20.90
N ASP A 241 6.08 -8.56 -21.40
CA ASP A 241 5.66 -9.72 -22.18
C ASP A 241 4.79 -10.67 -21.34
N LEU A 242 5.18 -10.93 -20.09
CA LEU A 242 4.39 -11.73 -19.17
C LEU A 242 2.99 -11.11 -18.91
N ILE A 243 2.91 -9.81 -18.65
CA ILE A 243 1.63 -9.10 -18.46
C ILE A 243 0.76 -9.24 -19.72
N SER A 244 1.33 -9.04 -20.90
CA SER A 244 0.58 -9.09 -22.17
C SER A 244 -0.01 -10.48 -22.49
N LYS A 245 0.61 -11.55 -22.00
CA LYS A 245 0.19 -12.93 -22.25
C LYS A 245 -0.64 -13.53 -21.11
N SER A 246 -0.55 -12.97 -19.91
CA SER A 246 -1.22 -13.50 -18.73
C SER A 246 -2.68 -13.06 -18.67
N LYS A 247 -3.58 -14.02 -18.43
CA LYS A 247 -5.00 -13.76 -18.10
C LYS A 247 -5.24 -13.57 -16.60
N ILE A 248 -4.17 -13.70 -15.78
CA ILE A 248 -4.22 -13.66 -14.32
C ILE A 248 -3.71 -12.31 -13.82
N ILE A 249 -2.63 -11.77 -14.39
CA ILE A 249 -2.17 -10.42 -14.06
C ILE A 249 -3.19 -9.43 -14.62
N VAL A 250 -3.67 -8.54 -13.75
CA VAL A 250 -4.72 -7.57 -14.12
C VAL A 250 -4.18 -6.45 -14.99
N ASP A 251 -5.04 -5.86 -15.83
CA ASP A 251 -4.71 -4.73 -16.73
C ASP A 251 -4.65 -3.39 -15.98
N HIS A 252 -3.94 -3.36 -14.86
CA HIS A 252 -3.72 -2.17 -14.05
C HIS A 252 -2.32 -2.20 -13.43
N LEU A 253 -1.57 -1.12 -13.61
CA LEU A 253 -0.32 -0.89 -12.91
C LEU A 253 -0.35 0.46 -12.18
N HIS A 254 0.06 0.44 -10.92
CA HIS A 254 0.36 1.66 -10.19
C HIS A 254 1.83 1.99 -10.34
N VAL A 255 2.13 3.06 -11.10
CA VAL A 255 3.51 3.45 -11.46
C VAL A 255 3.78 4.86 -10.92
N PRO A 256 4.46 5.00 -9.77
CA PRO A 256 4.70 6.30 -9.14
C PRO A 256 5.55 7.22 -10.03
N LEU A 257 4.95 8.34 -10.47
CA LEU A 257 5.63 9.40 -11.22
C LEU A 257 6.42 10.34 -10.31
N GLN A 258 5.84 10.70 -9.19
CA GLN A 258 6.29 11.68 -8.20
C GLN A 258 6.29 13.13 -8.71
N ALA A 259 6.90 13.42 -9.88
CA ALA A 259 6.85 14.71 -10.57
C ALA A 259 6.99 14.50 -12.08
N GLY A 260 6.38 15.38 -12.89
CA GLY A 260 6.48 15.36 -14.35
C GLY A 260 7.45 16.41 -14.91
N CYS A 261 8.50 16.74 -14.16
CA CYS A 261 9.54 17.71 -14.51
C CYS A 261 10.91 17.15 -14.14
N ASP A 262 11.84 17.13 -15.09
CA ASP A 262 13.15 16.49 -14.91
C ASP A 262 14.00 17.16 -13.82
N GLU A 263 13.91 18.48 -13.70
CA GLU A 263 14.61 19.25 -12.66
C GLU A 263 14.12 18.85 -11.25
N THR A 264 12.81 18.67 -11.08
CA THR A 264 12.22 18.20 -9.85
C THR A 264 12.56 16.74 -9.57
N LEU A 265 12.47 15.85 -10.57
CA LEU A 265 12.85 14.43 -10.45
C LEU A 265 14.32 14.28 -10.02
N LYS A 266 15.22 15.10 -10.59
CA LYS A 266 16.64 15.12 -10.21
C LYS A 266 16.83 15.53 -8.74
N ARG A 267 16.14 16.59 -8.29
CA ARG A 267 16.17 17.00 -6.87
C ARG A 267 15.60 15.94 -5.95
N MET A 268 14.60 15.20 -6.40
CA MET A 268 14.02 14.04 -5.69
C MET A 268 14.94 12.82 -5.66
N ASN A 269 16.08 12.82 -6.39
CA ASN A 269 16.97 11.66 -6.60
C ASN A 269 16.24 10.48 -7.30
N ARG A 270 15.33 10.77 -8.26
CA ARG A 270 14.71 9.73 -9.08
C ARG A 270 15.70 9.21 -10.12
N LYS A 271 15.55 7.94 -10.51
CA LYS A 271 16.48 7.23 -11.41
C LYS A 271 15.98 7.17 -12.85
N TYR A 272 15.03 8.01 -13.20
CA TYR A 272 14.46 8.17 -14.53
C TYR A 272 14.17 9.67 -14.81
N ASN A 273 14.04 10.01 -16.07
CA ASN A 273 13.50 11.28 -16.55
C ASN A 273 12.11 11.10 -17.18
N CYS A 274 11.45 12.20 -17.53
CA CYS A 274 10.10 12.19 -18.11
C CYS A 274 10.04 11.42 -19.44
N GLU A 275 11.04 11.52 -20.28
CA GLU A 275 11.09 10.84 -21.57
C GLU A 275 11.14 9.33 -21.39
N GLN A 276 12.09 8.82 -20.62
CA GLN A 276 12.23 7.38 -20.28
C GLN A 276 10.96 6.83 -19.65
N TYR A 277 10.33 7.61 -18.76
CA TYR A 277 9.09 7.24 -18.13
C TYR A 277 7.96 7.09 -19.15
N TYR A 278 7.78 8.10 -20.03
CA TYR A 278 6.74 8.10 -21.05
C TYR A 278 6.93 6.99 -22.09
N GLU A 279 8.15 6.77 -22.56
CA GLU A 279 8.49 5.69 -23.48
C GLU A 279 8.15 4.31 -22.93
N LYS A 280 8.48 4.07 -21.64
CA LYS A 280 8.17 2.80 -20.97
C LYS A 280 6.65 2.56 -20.93
N LEU A 281 5.86 3.54 -20.48
CA LEU A 281 4.41 3.40 -20.43
C LEU A 281 3.78 3.26 -21.81
N SER A 282 4.30 3.99 -22.79
CA SER A 282 3.86 3.89 -24.18
C SER A 282 4.13 2.51 -24.77
N LYS A 283 5.30 1.91 -24.44
CA LYS A 283 5.63 0.53 -24.84
C LYS A 283 4.64 -0.47 -24.24
N ILE A 284 4.32 -0.33 -22.95
CA ILE A 284 3.36 -1.20 -22.29
C ILE A 284 1.97 -1.09 -22.95
N ARG A 285 1.48 0.14 -23.22
CA ARG A 285 0.17 0.34 -23.90
C ARG A 285 0.11 -0.26 -25.29
N LYS A 286 1.22 -0.28 -26.04
CA LYS A 286 1.25 -0.93 -27.36
C LYS A 286 1.02 -2.42 -27.29
N LEU A 287 1.50 -3.07 -26.22
CA LEU A 287 1.39 -4.53 -26.03
C LEU A 287 0.13 -4.94 -25.25
N VAL A 288 -0.35 -4.05 -24.39
CA VAL A 288 -1.55 -4.23 -23.55
C VAL A 288 -2.44 -2.99 -23.73
N PRO A 289 -3.25 -2.89 -24.80
CA PRO A 289 -4.00 -1.67 -25.13
C PRO A 289 -4.98 -1.20 -24.07
N ASP A 290 -5.56 -2.13 -23.31
CA ASP A 290 -6.54 -1.83 -22.25
C ASP A 290 -5.90 -1.53 -20.89
N ILE A 291 -4.56 -1.52 -20.81
CA ILE A 291 -3.87 -1.29 -19.53
C ILE A 291 -4.14 0.10 -18.96
N VAL A 292 -4.38 0.12 -17.68
CA VAL A 292 -4.66 1.32 -16.89
C VAL A 292 -3.46 1.66 -16.02
N PHE A 293 -3.10 2.93 -16.02
CA PHE A 293 -2.08 3.45 -15.12
C PHE A 293 -2.68 4.36 -14.07
N THR A 294 -2.30 4.13 -12.82
CA THR A 294 -2.49 5.06 -11.70
C THR A 294 -1.13 5.48 -11.16
N THR A 295 -1.06 6.62 -10.49
CA THR A 295 0.22 7.17 -10.05
C THR A 295 0.12 7.98 -8.76
N ASP A 296 1.27 8.15 -8.08
CA ASP A 296 1.48 9.10 -7.00
C ASP A 296 2.19 10.34 -7.54
N VAL A 297 1.76 11.53 -7.10
CA VAL A 297 2.38 12.82 -7.42
C VAL A 297 2.57 13.62 -6.14
N ILE A 298 3.77 14.16 -5.95
CA ILE A 298 4.10 15.08 -4.86
C ILE A 298 4.18 16.49 -5.43
N VAL A 299 3.38 17.41 -4.91
CA VAL A 299 3.41 18.83 -5.27
C VAL A 299 4.04 19.69 -4.20
N GLY A 300 4.62 20.82 -4.60
CA GLY A 300 5.32 21.71 -3.69
C GLY A 300 6.57 21.06 -3.08
N PHE A 301 7.23 20.21 -3.85
CA PHE A 301 8.55 19.71 -3.49
C PHE A 301 9.52 20.89 -3.32
N PRO A 302 10.48 20.87 -2.36
CA PRO A 302 11.40 21.98 -2.14
C PRO A 302 12.05 22.50 -3.41
N GLY A 303 11.92 23.80 -3.65
CA GLY A 303 12.42 24.50 -4.83
C GLY A 303 11.59 24.30 -6.10
N GLU A 304 10.41 23.67 -6.04
CA GLU A 304 9.51 23.54 -7.19
C GLU A 304 8.93 24.92 -7.59
N SER A 305 9.28 25.41 -8.77
CA SER A 305 8.72 26.65 -9.34
C SER A 305 7.33 26.41 -9.94
N GLU A 306 6.64 27.51 -10.30
CA GLU A 306 5.36 27.40 -11.02
C GLU A 306 5.55 26.75 -12.40
N GLU A 307 6.60 27.10 -13.13
CA GLU A 307 6.92 26.51 -14.42
C GLU A 307 7.14 24.99 -14.31
N GLU A 308 7.83 24.52 -13.27
CA GLU A 308 8.05 23.09 -13.03
C GLU A 308 6.74 22.36 -12.70
N PHE A 309 5.85 23.03 -11.95
CA PHE A 309 4.53 22.48 -11.68
C PHE A 309 3.68 22.40 -12.95
N GLU A 310 3.68 23.43 -13.81
CA GLU A 310 2.96 23.40 -15.10
C GLU A 310 3.50 22.30 -16.01
N LYS A 311 4.83 22.09 -16.09
CA LYS A 311 5.41 20.94 -16.79
C LYS A 311 4.86 19.62 -16.26
N THR A 312 4.74 19.48 -14.93
CA THR A 312 4.17 18.30 -14.29
C THR A 312 2.70 18.09 -14.66
N TYR A 313 1.91 19.17 -14.63
CA TYR A 313 0.48 19.15 -14.98
C TYR A 313 0.26 18.69 -16.43
N GLU A 314 0.99 19.28 -17.39
CA GLU A 314 0.89 18.90 -18.80
C GLU A 314 1.45 17.50 -19.08
N PHE A 315 2.50 17.08 -18.38
CA PHE A 315 3.04 15.73 -18.52
C PHE A 315 2.02 14.66 -18.03
N ILE A 316 1.31 14.92 -16.94
CA ILE A 316 0.24 14.04 -16.43
C ILE A 316 -0.87 13.88 -17.49
N LYS A 317 -1.31 14.96 -18.12
CA LYS A 317 -2.29 14.93 -19.23
C LYS A 317 -1.77 14.11 -20.40
N LYS A 318 -0.51 14.33 -20.80
CA LYS A 318 0.15 13.60 -21.89
C LYS A 318 0.20 12.09 -21.63
N VAL A 319 0.52 11.68 -20.40
CA VAL A 319 0.58 10.25 -20.04
C VAL A 319 -0.82 9.63 -20.02
N GLY A 320 -1.85 10.36 -19.60
CA GLY A 320 -3.23 9.88 -19.57
C GLY A 320 -3.43 8.80 -18.51
N TYR A 321 -3.25 9.17 -17.24
CA TYR A 321 -3.59 8.31 -16.11
C TYR A 321 -5.10 8.24 -15.92
N THR A 322 -5.55 7.17 -15.24
CA THR A 322 -6.96 7.07 -14.84
C THR A 322 -7.21 7.62 -13.45
N GLN A 323 -6.18 7.65 -12.61
CA GLN A 323 -6.29 8.19 -11.25
C GLN A 323 -4.93 8.67 -10.75
N LEU A 324 -4.94 9.78 -10.02
CA LEU A 324 -3.78 10.33 -9.33
C LEU A 324 -4.01 10.27 -7.82
N HIS A 325 -2.98 9.89 -7.08
CA HIS A 325 -2.89 10.13 -5.65
C HIS A 325 -1.98 11.34 -5.46
N VAL A 326 -2.56 12.48 -5.12
CA VAL A 326 -1.85 13.75 -5.00
C VAL A 326 -1.52 14.03 -3.55
N PHE A 327 -0.23 14.28 -3.28
CA PHE A 327 0.27 14.57 -1.95
C PHE A 327 0.97 15.93 -1.93
N PRO A 328 0.67 16.83 -0.99
CA PRO A 328 1.56 17.94 -0.71
C PRO A 328 2.86 17.38 -0.11
N TYR A 329 4.01 17.93 -0.51
CA TYR A 329 5.26 17.56 0.11
C TYR A 329 5.18 17.73 1.64
N SER A 330 5.52 16.69 2.36
CA SER A 330 5.56 16.67 3.83
C SER A 330 7.00 16.56 4.31
N MET A 331 7.52 17.58 4.95
CA MET A 331 8.89 17.62 5.45
C MET A 331 9.14 16.52 6.48
N ARG A 332 10.14 15.67 6.26
CA ARG A 332 10.52 14.59 7.17
C ARG A 332 11.92 14.86 7.74
N LYS A 333 11.98 15.04 9.07
CA LYS A 333 13.27 15.27 9.78
C LYS A 333 14.26 14.14 9.45
N GLY A 334 15.48 14.49 9.13
CA GLY A 334 16.54 13.55 8.78
C GLY A 334 16.68 13.26 7.29
N THR A 335 15.68 13.64 6.46
CA THR A 335 15.78 13.51 5.00
C THR A 335 16.51 14.70 4.36
N PRO A 336 17.20 14.51 3.22
CA PRO A 336 17.88 15.61 2.51
C PRO A 336 16.94 16.76 2.14
N ALA A 337 15.73 16.48 1.66
CA ALA A 337 14.75 17.48 1.25
C ALA A 337 14.28 18.39 2.41
N ALA A 338 14.38 17.93 3.65
CA ALA A 338 14.04 18.76 4.82
C ALA A 338 14.98 19.97 5.01
N ARG A 339 16.16 19.96 4.38
CA ARG A 339 17.16 21.02 4.45
C ARG A 339 17.10 21.98 3.26
N MET A 340 16.26 21.70 2.27
CA MET A 340 16.08 22.52 1.07
C MET A 340 15.10 23.66 1.36
N VAL A 341 15.07 24.67 0.48
CA VAL A 341 14.12 25.80 0.55
C VAL A 341 12.70 25.29 0.33
N GLN A 342 11.83 25.47 1.31
CA GLN A 342 10.48 24.96 1.29
C GLN A 342 9.55 25.84 0.44
N VAL A 343 8.58 25.23 -0.22
CA VAL A 343 7.48 25.92 -0.91
C VAL A 343 6.40 26.32 0.11
N ASP A 344 5.80 27.47 -0.07
CA ASP A 344 4.73 27.97 0.80
C ASP A 344 3.52 27.00 0.83
N GLU A 345 2.91 26.84 2.01
CA GLU A 345 1.80 25.90 2.19
C GLU A 345 0.55 26.26 1.37
N LYS A 346 0.31 27.57 1.10
CA LYS A 346 -0.81 27.99 0.24
C LYS A 346 -0.60 27.53 -1.20
N ILE A 347 0.63 27.67 -1.72
CA ILE A 347 0.99 27.20 -3.05
C ILE A 347 0.85 25.68 -3.16
N LYS A 348 1.31 24.94 -2.15
CA LYS A 348 1.11 23.48 -2.12
C LYS A 348 -0.37 23.11 -2.18
N HIS A 349 -1.19 23.80 -1.39
CA HIS A 349 -2.62 23.53 -1.33
C HIS A 349 -3.33 23.82 -2.67
N GLU A 350 -2.98 24.92 -3.33
CA GLU A 350 -3.48 25.28 -4.65
C GLU A 350 -3.12 24.21 -5.68
N ARG A 351 -1.85 23.79 -5.73
CA ARG A 351 -1.37 22.74 -6.65
C ARG A 351 -2.04 21.40 -6.39
N VAL A 352 -2.27 21.03 -5.13
CA VAL A 352 -3.04 19.82 -4.76
C VAL A 352 -4.44 19.88 -5.37
N ASN A 353 -5.15 21.00 -5.18
CA ASN A 353 -6.51 21.14 -5.68
C ASN A 353 -6.58 21.07 -7.20
N ARG A 354 -5.63 21.68 -7.91
CA ARG A 354 -5.54 21.61 -9.38
C ARG A 354 -5.34 20.19 -9.87
N LEU A 355 -4.43 19.41 -9.27
CA LEU A 355 -4.21 18.01 -9.68
C LEU A 355 -5.33 17.08 -9.24
N ILE A 356 -6.01 17.34 -8.13
CA ILE A 356 -7.21 16.59 -7.76
C ILE A 356 -8.32 16.80 -8.80
N ALA A 357 -8.55 18.05 -9.22
CA ALA A 357 -9.53 18.35 -10.26
C ALA A 357 -9.18 17.63 -11.58
N LEU A 358 -7.92 17.67 -12.00
CA LEU A 358 -7.45 16.92 -13.18
C LEU A 358 -7.64 15.40 -13.01
N SER A 359 -7.36 14.86 -11.83
CA SER A 359 -7.57 13.43 -11.55
C SER A 359 -9.03 13.02 -11.68
N HIS A 360 -9.97 13.86 -11.21
CA HIS A 360 -11.41 13.62 -11.37
C HIS A 360 -11.81 13.63 -12.85
N GLU A 361 -11.35 14.62 -13.62
CA GLU A 361 -11.63 14.71 -15.06
C GLU A 361 -11.13 13.47 -15.80
N LEU A 362 -9.87 13.06 -15.57
CA LEU A 362 -9.27 11.89 -16.21
C LEU A 362 -10.01 10.59 -15.83
N ASN A 363 -10.37 10.43 -14.56
CA ASN A 363 -11.10 9.26 -14.07
C ASN A 363 -12.50 9.19 -14.69
N GLU A 364 -13.25 10.28 -14.68
CA GLU A 364 -14.58 10.37 -15.26
C GLU A 364 -14.57 10.05 -16.76
N ASN A 365 -13.65 10.65 -17.52
CA ASN A 365 -13.50 10.41 -18.95
C ASN A 365 -13.20 8.92 -19.24
N TYR A 366 -12.29 8.32 -18.47
CA TYR A 366 -11.98 6.91 -18.62
C TYR A 366 -13.18 6.03 -18.21
N ALA A 367 -13.83 6.31 -17.08
CA ALA A 367 -14.99 5.56 -16.63
C ALA A 367 -16.14 5.58 -17.66
N LYS A 368 -16.47 6.74 -18.21
CA LYS A 368 -17.48 6.87 -19.28
C LYS A 368 -17.13 6.07 -20.53
N SER A 369 -15.84 5.95 -20.87
CA SER A 369 -15.37 5.13 -22.00
C SER A 369 -15.58 3.63 -21.80
N GLN A 370 -15.93 3.18 -20.59
CA GLN A 370 -16.22 1.78 -20.28
C GLN A 370 -17.69 1.40 -20.48
N ILE A 371 -18.58 2.36 -20.71
CA ILE A 371 -20.01 2.10 -20.96
C ILE A 371 -20.16 1.23 -22.20
N GLY A 372 -20.95 0.18 -22.11
CA GLY A 372 -21.16 -0.84 -23.13
C GLY A 372 -20.12 -1.97 -23.15
N LYS A 373 -19.00 -1.83 -22.41
CA LYS A 373 -17.98 -2.88 -22.30
C LYS A 373 -18.30 -3.87 -21.19
N THR A 374 -17.68 -5.03 -21.27
CA THR A 374 -17.72 -6.05 -20.21
C THR A 374 -16.45 -5.96 -19.38
N LEU A 375 -16.59 -5.79 -18.07
CA LEU A 375 -15.52 -5.81 -17.11
C LEU A 375 -15.61 -7.04 -16.21
N ARG A 376 -14.50 -7.63 -15.87
CA ARG A 376 -14.40 -8.69 -14.87
C ARG A 376 -14.25 -8.06 -13.48
N VAL A 377 -15.27 -8.20 -12.62
CA VAL A 377 -15.41 -7.50 -11.34
C VAL A 377 -15.36 -8.49 -10.18
N LEU A 378 -14.53 -8.24 -9.18
CA LEU A 378 -14.54 -8.93 -7.89
C LEU A 378 -15.36 -8.11 -6.90
N PHE A 379 -16.49 -8.67 -6.44
CA PHE A 379 -17.37 -8.01 -5.49
C PHE A 379 -16.85 -8.14 -4.06
N GLU A 380 -16.78 -7.01 -3.34
CA GLU A 380 -16.10 -6.90 -2.05
C GLU A 380 -17.04 -6.60 -0.89
N LYS A 381 -18.13 -5.91 -1.15
CA LYS A 381 -19.12 -5.50 -0.14
C LYS A 381 -20.49 -5.32 -0.74
N GLU A 382 -21.49 -5.24 0.14
CA GLU A 382 -22.85 -4.81 -0.18
C GLU A 382 -23.14 -3.47 0.48
N GLU A 383 -23.71 -2.54 -0.27
CA GLU A 383 -24.10 -1.21 0.19
C GLU A 383 -25.43 -0.81 -0.45
N ASN A 384 -26.45 -0.52 0.36
CA ASN A 384 -27.76 -0.01 -0.09
C ASN A 384 -28.42 -0.85 -1.20
N GLY A 385 -28.32 -2.18 -1.12
CA GLY A 385 -28.89 -3.10 -2.11
C GLY A 385 -28.06 -3.27 -3.39
N TYR A 386 -26.85 -2.73 -3.42
CA TYR A 386 -25.90 -2.94 -4.51
C TYR A 386 -24.67 -3.69 -4.01
N TYR A 387 -24.20 -4.64 -4.81
CA TYR A 387 -22.87 -5.22 -4.63
C TYR A 387 -21.84 -4.34 -5.31
N VAL A 388 -20.79 -3.98 -4.57
CA VAL A 388 -19.72 -3.10 -5.03
C VAL A 388 -18.41 -3.86 -5.08
N GLY A 389 -17.67 -3.69 -6.16
CA GLY A 389 -16.37 -4.34 -6.34
C GLY A 389 -15.46 -3.61 -7.33
N HIS A 390 -14.23 -4.12 -7.47
CA HIS A 390 -13.26 -3.54 -8.40
C HIS A 390 -13.13 -4.40 -9.67
N GLY A 391 -13.11 -3.71 -10.81
CA GLY A 391 -12.71 -4.29 -12.09
C GLY A 391 -11.22 -4.63 -12.16
N ASP A 392 -10.81 -5.36 -13.20
CA ASP A 392 -9.40 -5.58 -13.50
C ASP A 392 -8.66 -4.26 -13.68
N ASN A 393 -9.32 -3.27 -14.27
CA ASN A 393 -8.87 -1.89 -14.48
C ASN A 393 -8.95 -0.99 -13.23
N TYR A 394 -9.20 -1.56 -12.06
CA TYR A 394 -9.28 -0.86 -10.76
C TYR A 394 -10.45 0.13 -10.59
N LEU A 395 -11.36 0.26 -11.56
CA LEU A 395 -12.56 1.05 -11.38
C LEU A 395 -13.57 0.35 -10.45
N LEU A 396 -14.26 1.15 -9.64
CA LEU A 396 -15.38 0.67 -8.84
C LEU A 396 -16.61 0.46 -9.73
N VAL A 397 -17.28 -0.67 -9.51
CA VAL A 397 -18.52 -1.06 -10.21
C VAL A 397 -19.55 -1.44 -9.16
N LYS A 398 -20.78 -0.91 -9.27
CA LYS A 398 -21.94 -1.33 -8.48
C LYS A 398 -22.95 -2.07 -9.34
N VAL A 399 -23.51 -3.15 -8.81
CA VAL A 399 -24.48 -4.01 -9.50
C VAL A 399 -25.64 -4.34 -8.56
N PRO A 400 -26.90 -4.13 -8.95
CA PRO A 400 -28.03 -4.65 -8.20
C PRO A 400 -28.11 -6.18 -8.36
N SER A 401 -28.33 -6.91 -7.26
CA SER A 401 -28.48 -8.37 -7.34
C SER A 401 -29.23 -8.91 -6.11
N ASP A 402 -30.15 -9.85 -6.35
CA ASP A 402 -30.80 -10.63 -5.29
C ASP A 402 -29.93 -11.82 -4.82
N LYS A 403 -28.81 -12.09 -5.50
CA LYS A 403 -27.90 -13.18 -5.19
C LYS A 403 -26.66 -12.64 -4.49
N GLN A 404 -26.15 -13.39 -3.51
CA GLN A 404 -24.88 -13.06 -2.85
C GLN A 404 -23.73 -13.06 -3.85
N LEU A 405 -23.01 -11.93 -3.95
CA LEU A 405 -21.88 -11.77 -4.86
C LEU A 405 -20.53 -11.55 -4.15
N ILE A 406 -20.50 -11.26 -2.84
CA ILE A 406 -19.25 -11.01 -2.12
C ILE A 406 -18.27 -12.18 -2.30
N GLY A 407 -17.03 -11.90 -2.64
CA GLY A 407 -15.99 -12.89 -2.92
C GLY A 407 -16.06 -13.51 -4.32
N GLN A 408 -17.06 -13.17 -5.11
CA GLN A 408 -17.22 -13.73 -6.46
C GLN A 408 -16.64 -12.80 -7.53
N LEU A 409 -15.94 -13.40 -8.46
CA LEU A 409 -15.45 -12.76 -9.68
C LEU A 409 -16.45 -13.01 -10.80
N LYS A 410 -17.04 -11.94 -11.35
CA LYS A 410 -18.09 -12.02 -12.39
C LYS A 410 -17.79 -11.09 -13.55
N ASN A 411 -18.29 -11.43 -14.72
CA ASN A 411 -18.36 -10.53 -15.85
C ASN A 411 -19.56 -9.60 -15.69
N VAL A 412 -19.36 -8.31 -15.92
CA VAL A 412 -20.36 -7.25 -15.76
C VAL A 412 -20.37 -6.39 -17.01
N ILE A 413 -21.50 -6.26 -17.66
CA ILE A 413 -21.71 -5.26 -18.71
C ILE A 413 -21.98 -3.92 -18.03
N ILE A 414 -21.23 -2.89 -18.43
CA ILE A 414 -21.37 -1.54 -17.88
C ILE A 414 -22.49 -0.81 -18.62
N ASP A 415 -23.52 -0.40 -17.91
CA ASP A 415 -24.70 0.26 -18.45
C ASP A 415 -24.61 1.79 -18.40
N SER A 416 -24.05 2.32 -17.30
CA SER A 416 -23.95 3.77 -17.07
C SER A 416 -22.85 4.12 -16.08
N TYR A 417 -22.64 5.43 -15.89
CA TYR A 417 -21.73 6.02 -14.91
C TYR A 417 -22.46 7.10 -14.11
N ASP A 418 -22.40 6.98 -12.79
CA ASP A 418 -22.90 7.94 -11.81
C ASP A 418 -21.97 7.89 -10.59
N GLU A 419 -20.92 8.75 -10.59
CA GLU A 419 -19.78 8.74 -9.67
C GLU A 419 -18.97 7.43 -9.70
N ILE A 420 -19.65 6.29 -9.83
CA ILE A 420 -19.07 4.97 -10.08
C ILE A 420 -19.80 4.28 -11.24
N LEU A 421 -19.18 3.24 -11.79
CA LEU A 421 -19.79 2.47 -12.86
C LEU A 421 -20.98 1.66 -12.33
N ILE A 422 -22.06 1.61 -13.13
CA ILE A 422 -23.25 0.81 -12.85
C ILE A 422 -23.37 -0.22 -13.98
N GLY A 423 -23.65 -1.47 -13.63
CA GLY A 423 -23.78 -2.53 -14.61
C GLY A 423 -24.65 -3.69 -14.14
N ARG A 424 -24.67 -4.75 -14.93
CA ARG A 424 -25.36 -6.01 -14.65
C ARG A 424 -24.47 -7.22 -14.90
N VAL A 425 -24.60 -8.25 -14.07
CA VAL A 425 -23.87 -9.52 -14.21
C VAL A 425 -24.38 -10.25 -15.46
N VAL A 426 -23.44 -10.86 -16.23
CA VAL A 426 -23.72 -11.66 -17.43
C VAL A 426 -23.09 -13.05 -17.34
#